data_f4209188e423f586da3fc224ae96c56c
#
_entry.id   f4209188e423f586da3fc224ae96c56c
#
_cell.length_a   1.000
_cell.length_b   1.000
_cell.length_c   1.000
_cell.angle_alpha   90.00
_cell.angle_beta   90.00
_cell.angle_gamma   90.00
#
_symmetry.space_group_name_H-M   'P 1'
#
loop_
_entity.id
_entity.type
_entity.pdbx_description
1 polymer ?
#
loop_
_entity_poly.entity_id
_entity_poly.type
_entity_poly.pdbx_seq_one_letter_code
_entity_poly.pdbx_strand_id
1 'polypeptide(L)'
;MKDLIFCKKCCMDGSSEELVLDANGVCNFCHQAQQSLKEIESEKHNLSNIIKQIKRDGQGKKYDCLIGLSGGVDSSMTLHYAVKMGLRPLCFTVDNGWNDPKADENIMRIVETLKVPFYRYVIDRLSFNDLQSAFLLAGVPNVEIPTDHVLMATSYEMADKYNIKWILSGGNVSEESCMPPSWGYNARDLTHIKDIYKKMKGVSLKGLPLCGIWKWNYYKWIKSIKIFYLLDYL
;
A
#
# COMPACT_ATOMS: atom_id res chain seq x y z
N MET A 1 -3.65 31.39 21.24
CA MET A 1 -3.89 30.09 20.60
C MET A 1 -5.12 30.29 19.75
N LYS A 2 -5.06 30.01 18.43
CA LYS A 2 -6.28 29.96 17.63
C LYS A 2 -7.11 28.80 18.16
N ASP A 3 -8.39 29.03 18.42
CA ASP A 3 -9.28 27.94 18.78
C ASP A 3 -9.24 26.90 17.64
N LEU A 4 -8.82 25.68 17.98
CA LEU A 4 -8.77 24.59 16.99
C LEU A 4 -10.22 24.26 16.61
N ILE A 5 -10.52 24.42 15.34
CA ILE A 5 -11.83 24.04 14.77
C ILE A 5 -11.76 22.54 14.47
N PHE A 6 -12.75 21.77 14.94
CA PHE A 6 -12.84 20.33 14.71
C PHE A 6 -13.99 19.98 13.80
N CYS A 7 -13.76 18.98 12.93
CA CYS A 7 -14.85 18.37 12.19
C CYS A 7 -15.77 17.58 13.13
N LYS A 8 -17.07 17.82 13.05
CA LYS A 8 -18.06 17.13 13.90
C LYS A 8 -18.21 15.63 13.59
N LYS A 9 -17.71 15.16 12.44
CA LYS A 9 -17.90 13.79 11.99
C LYS A 9 -16.65 12.91 12.22
N CYS A 10 -15.45 13.39 11.89
CA CYS A 10 -14.20 12.61 11.99
C CYS A 10 -13.19 13.17 12.99
N CYS A 11 -13.52 14.21 13.74
CA CYS A 11 -12.66 14.88 14.71
C CYS A 11 -11.35 15.46 14.15
N MET A 12 -11.20 15.52 12.81
CA MET A 12 -10.06 16.18 12.17
C MET A 12 -10.04 17.65 12.54
N ASP A 13 -8.88 18.17 12.91
CA ASP A 13 -8.72 19.54 13.38
C ASP A 13 -8.25 20.51 12.28
N GLY A 14 -8.34 21.80 12.59
CA GLY A 14 -7.94 22.88 11.69
C GLY A 14 -6.42 23.13 11.63
N SER A 15 -5.58 22.16 12.01
CA SER A 15 -4.12 22.26 11.87
C SER A 15 -3.69 22.20 10.38
N SER A 16 -4.52 21.61 9.52
CA SER A 16 -4.33 21.63 8.08
C SER A 16 -5.05 22.81 7.44
N GLU A 17 -4.35 23.62 6.64
CA GLU A 17 -4.93 24.68 5.84
C GLU A 17 -5.90 24.15 4.74
N GLU A 18 -5.80 22.87 4.42
CA GLU A 18 -6.63 22.19 3.42
C GLU A 18 -8.01 21.78 3.97
N LEU A 19 -8.19 21.86 5.29
CA LEU A 19 -9.46 21.50 5.93
C LEU A 19 -10.48 22.62 5.77
N VAL A 20 -11.59 22.31 5.11
CA VAL A 20 -12.73 23.22 4.93
C VAL A 20 -13.96 22.58 5.55
N LEU A 21 -14.65 23.30 6.45
CA LEU A 21 -15.91 22.86 7.04
C LEU A 21 -17.10 23.42 6.27
N ASP A 22 -18.13 22.60 6.09
CA ASP A 22 -19.44 23.06 5.58
C ASP A 22 -20.27 23.76 6.68
N ALA A 23 -21.48 24.22 6.33
CA ALA A 23 -22.40 24.89 7.26
C ALA A 23 -22.83 24.01 8.44
N ASN A 24 -22.70 22.69 8.34
CA ASN A 24 -23.02 21.72 9.40
C ASN A 24 -21.81 21.37 10.27
N GLY A 25 -20.63 21.89 9.93
CA GLY A 25 -19.37 21.61 10.61
C GLY A 25 -18.73 20.26 10.19
N VAL A 26 -19.06 19.74 9.00
CA VAL A 26 -18.47 18.54 8.44
C VAL A 26 -17.38 18.92 7.43
N CYS A 27 -16.22 18.25 7.48
CA CYS A 27 -15.09 18.62 6.64
C CYS A 27 -15.19 18.05 5.20
N ASN A 28 -14.48 18.71 4.29
CA ASN A 28 -14.34 18.30 2.90
C ASN A 28 -13.79 16.85 2.76
N PHE A 29 -12.91 16.41 3.65
CA PHE A 29 -12.37 15.03 3.65
C PHE A 29 -13.45 13.99 3.98
N CYS A 30 -14.37 14.30 4.87
CA CYS A 30 -15.54 13.45 5.12
C CYS A 30 -16.45 13.34 3.90
N HIS A 31 -16.64 14.45 3.16
CA HIS A 31 -17.43 14.43 1.92
C HIS A 31 -16.73 13.62 0.83
N GLN A 32 -15.40 13.78 0.72
CA GLN A 32 -14.57 12.99 -0.19
C GLN A 32 -14.65 11.48 0.10
N ALA A 33 -14.49 11.07 1.37
CA ALA A 33 -14.61 9.67 1.77
C ALA A 33 -15.98 9.11 1.45
N GLN A 34 -17.07 9.87 1.73
CA GLN A 34 -18.43 9.45 1.39
C GLN A 34 -18.65 9.30 -0.12
N GLN A 35 -18.08 10.21 -0.90
CA GLN A 35 -18.17 10.13 -2.37
C GLN A 35 -17.46 8.88 -2.89
N SER A 36 -16.22 8.63 -2.42
CA SER A 36 -15.46 7.43 -2.78
C SER A 36 -16.21 6.13 -2.42
N LEU A 37 -16.83 6.07 -1.23
CA LEU A 37 -17.63 4.91 -0.83
C LEU A 37 -18.85 4.69 -1.73
N LYS A 38 -19.54 5.77 -2.15
CA LYS A 38 -20.66 5.66 -3.09
C LYS A 38 -20.22 5.16 -4.47
N GLU A 39 -19.09 5.66 -4.96
CA GLU A 39 -18.51 5.22 -6.23
C GLU A 39 -18.16 3.72 -6.18
N ILE A 40 -17.48 3.28 -5.12
CA ILE A 40 -17.16 1.86 -4.90
C ILE A 40 -18.44 1.02 -4.85
N GLU A 41 -19.44 1.43 -4.08
CA GLU A 41 -20.72 0.71 -3.98
C GLU A 41 -21.40 0.55 -5.34
N SER A 42 -21.35 1.60 -6.17
CA SER A 42 -21.89 1.54 -7.53
C SER A 42 -21.14 0.58 -8.45
N GLU A 43 -19.84 0.33 -8.17
CA GLU A 43 -18.98 -0.53 -8.97
C GLU A 43 -18.89 -1.98 -8.47
N LYS A 44 -19.43 -2.31 -7.29
CA LYS A 44 -19.35 -3.67 -6.71
C LYS A 44 -19.88 -4.75 -7.65
N HIS A 45 -20.90 -4.44 -8.46
CA HIS A 45 -21.44 -5.37 -9.46
C HIS A 45 -20.40 -5.82 -10.50
N ASN A 46 -19.32 -5.06 -10.70
CA ASN A 46 -18.25 -5.39 -11.63
C ASN A 46 -17.24 -6.41 -11.11
N LEU A 47 -17.27 -6.78 -9.81
CA LEU A 47 -16.29 -7.69 -9.21
C LEU A 47 -16.11 -8.99 -10.02
N SER A 48 -17.22 -9.62 -10.44
CA SER A 48 -17.16 -10.86 -11.20
C SER A 48 -16.41 -10.70 -12.54
N ASN A 49 -16.55 -9.55 -13.20
CA ASN A 49 -15.88 -9.25 -14.45
C ASN A 49 -14.39 -8.98 -14.23
N ILE A 50 -14.04 -8.28 -13.14
CA ILE A 50 -12.64 -8.03 -12.76
C ILE A 50 -11.94 -9.36 -12.45
N ILE A 51 -12.55 -10.25 -11.68
CA ILE A 51 -12.00 -11.58 -11.39
C ILE A 51 -11.80 -12.41 -12.66
N LYS A 52 -12.75 -12.38 -13.59
CA LYS A 52 -12.60 -13.03 -14.90
C LYS A 52 -11.42 -12.43 -15.70
N GLN A 53 -11.22 -11.10 -15.62
CA GLN A 53 -10.10 -10.45 -16.27
C GLN A 53 -8.76 -10.83 -15.65
N ILE A 54 -8.66 -10.90 -14.31
CA ILE A 54 -7.46 -11.37 -13.60
C ILE A 54 -7.09 -12.78 -14.05
N LYS A 55 -8.06 -13.70 -14.12
CA LYS A 55 -7.87 -15.08 -14.59
C LYS A 55 -7.40 -15.13 -16.05
N ARG A 56 -7.99 -14.33 -16.94
CA ARG A 56 -7.58 -14.23 -18.34
C ARG A 56 -6.13 -13.74 -18.48
N ASP A 57 -5.76 -12.69 -17.74
CA ASP A 57 -4.41 -12.14 -17.76
C ASP A 57 -3.37 -13.11 -17.17
N GLY A 58 -3.80 -14.04 -16.32
CA GLY A 58 -3.01 -15.12 -15.75
C GLY A 58 -3.00 -16.42 -16.57
N GLN A 59 -3.77 -16.49 -17.66
CA GLN A 59 -3.86 -17.72 -18.45
C GLN A 59 -2.48 -18.12 -19.02
N GLY A 60 -2.11 -19.39 -18.88
CA GLY A 60 -0.81 -19.91 -19.27
C GLY A 60 0.35 -19.51 -18.36
N LYS A 61 0.09 -18.77 -17.28
CA LYS A 61 1.09 -18.37 -16.28
C LYS A 61 0.93 -19.19 -14.99
N LYS A 62 1.97 -19.18 -14.16
CA LYS A 62 1.96 -19.88 -12.87
C LYS A 62 1.03 -19.22 -11.86
N TYR A 63 0.91 -17.88 -11.90
CA TYR A 63 0.14 -17.07 -10.96
C TYR A 63 -0.78 -16.10 -11.69
N ASP A 64 -1.95 -15.80 -11.09
CA ASP A 64 -2.92 -14.83 -11.59
C ASP A 64 -2.66 -13.44 -11.01
N CYS A 65 -2.26 -13.40 -9.74
CA CYS A 65 -2.06 -12.17 -8.98
C CYS A 65 -0.94 -12.29 -7.94
N LEU A 66 -0.49 -11.14 -7.45
CA LEU A 66 0.45 -10.99 -6.34
C LEU A 66 -0.29 -10.42 -5.13
N ILE A 67 -0.01 -10.93 -3.93
CA ILE A 67 -0.59 -10.43 -2.67
C ILE A 67 0.51 -10.24 -1.63
N GLY A 68 0.65 -9.01 -1.13
CA GLY A 68 1.50 -8.71 0.02
C GLY A 68 0.79 -9.10 1.32
N LEU A 69 1.47 -9.83 2.20
CA LEU A 69 0.96 -10.23 3.49
C LEU A 69 1.69 -9.48 4.61
N SER A 70 0.94 -8.77 5.43
CA SER A 70 1.44 -8.08 6.63
C SER A 70 1.21 -8.86 7.92
N GLY A 71 0.44 -9.97 7.86
CA GLY A 71 -0.02 -10.70 9.06
C GLY A 71 -1.23 -10.06 9.75
N GLY A 72 -1.71 -8.92 9.23
CA GLY A 72 -2.94 -8.27 9.65
C GLY A 72 -4.18 -8.88 8.99
N VAL A 73 -5.37 -8.43 9.46
CA VAL A 73 -6.67 -8.97 9.04
C VAL A 73 -6.94 -8.71 7.57
N ASP A 74 -6.68 -7.50 7.06
CA ASP A 74 -7.06 -7.11 5.70
C ASP A 74 -6.28 -7.88 4.63
N SER A 75 -4.97 -8.00 4.77
CA SER A 75 -4.16 -8.80 3.86
C SER A 75 -4.54 -10.28 3.90
N SER A 76 -4.90 -10.79 5.08
CA SER A 76 -5.36 -12.17 5.26
C SER A 76 -6.74 -12.40 4.62
N MET A 77 -7.67 -11.46 4.77
CA MET A 77 -8.99 -11.52 4.13
C MET A 77 -8.89 -11.39 2.61
N THR A 78 -8.03 -10.50 2.12
CA THR A 78 -7.74 -10.38 0.68
C THR A 78 -7.27 -11.71 0.11
N LEU A 79 -6.34 -12.39 0.78
CA LEU A 79 -5.87 -13.71 0.36
C LEU A 79 -6.98 -14.76 0.42
N HIS A 80 -7.76 -14.79 1.51
CA HIS A 80 -8.87 -15.74 1.67
C HIS A 80 -9.87 -15.62 0.51
N TYR A 81 -10.32 -14.39 0.21
CA TYR A 81 -11.28 -14.17 -0.88
C TYR A 81 -10.67 -14.41 -2.26
N ALA A 82 -9.41 -14.06 -2.50
CA ALA A 82 -8.74 -14.37 -3.76
C ALA A 82 -8.75 -15.88 -4.05
N VAL A 83 -8.39 -16.70 -3.04
CA VAL A 83 -8.42 -18.17 -3.15
C VAL A 83 -9.85 -18.68 -3.30
N LYS A 84 -10.81 -18.17 -2.51
CA LYS A 84 -12.24 -18.54 -2.60
C LYS A 84 -12.83 -18.26 -3.99
N MET A 85 -12.38 -17.19 -4.64
CA MET A 85 -12.77 -16.85 -6.02
C MET A 85 -12.00 -17.65 -7.08
N GLY A 86 -11.12 -18.58 -6.68
CA GLY A 86 -10.37 -19.48 -7.55
C GLY A 86 -9.24 -18.80 -8.30
N LEU A 87 -8.64 -17.74 -7.73
CA LEU A 87 -7.39 -17.16 -8.20
C LEU A 87 -6.18 -17.96 -7.69
N ARG A 88 -5.08 -17.90 -8.43
CA ARG A 88 -3.79 -18.51 -8.08
C ARG A 88 -2.81 -17.42 -7.64
N PRO A 89 -2.83 -16.99 -6.37
CA PRO A 89 -1.96 -15.94 -5.90
C PRO A 89 -0.52 -16.44 -5.69
N LEU A 90 0.46 -15.56 -5.94
CA LEU A 90 1.77 -15.59 -5.30
C LEU A 90 1.72 -14.65 -4.10
N CYS A 91 1.95 -15.17 -2.91
CA CYS A 91 2.01 -14.37 -1.69
C CYS A 91 3.44 -13.98 -1.36
N PHE A 92 3.63 -12.79 -0.80
CA PHE A 92 4.94 -12.38 -0.31
C PHE A 92 4.82 -11.48 0.93
N THR A 93 5.90 -11.38 1.67
CA THR A 93 6.12 -10.35 2.69
C THR A 93 7.49 -9.72 2.50
N VAL A 94 7.64 -8.49 2.92
CA VAL A 94 8.94 -7.82 2.97
C VAL A 94 9.47 -7.89 4.41
N ASP A 95 10.63 -8.52 4.57
CA ASP A 95 11.32 -8.56 5.86
C ASP A 95 12.32 -7.41 5.92
N ASN A 96 11.93 -6.35 6.60
CA ASN A 96 12.74 -5.17 6.85
C ASN A 96 13.41 -5.17 8.25
N GLY A 97 13.20 -6.23 9.03
CA GLY A 97 13.72 -6.38 10.39
C GLY A 97 12.84 -5.79 11.48
N TRP A 98 11.68 -5.20 11.14
CA TRP A 98 10.72 -4.61 12.08
C TRP A 98 9.43 -5.44 12.22
N ASN A 99 9.38 -6.61 11.59
CA ASN A 99 8.19 -7.45 11.62
C ASN A 99 7.92 -7.95 13.05
N ASP A 100 6.66 -7.85 13.47
CA ASP A 100 6.21 -8.46 14.71
C ASP A 100 6.20 -9.99 14.56
N PRO A 101 6.78 -10.76 15.53
CA PRO A 101 6.79 -12.22 15.46
C PRO A 101 5.39 -12.83 15.32
N LYS A 102 4.36 -12.20 15.93
CA LYS A 102 2.98 -12.67 15.84
C LYS A 102 2.39 -12.46 14.45
N ALA A 103 2.76 -11.36 13.78
CA ALA A 103 2.39 -11.11 12.39
C ALA A 103 3.03 -12.18 11.47
N ASP A 104 4.29 -12.51 11.67
CA ASP A 104 4.98 -13.59 10.94
C ASP A 104 4.31 -14.96 11.17
N GLU A 105 3.91 -15.29 12.41
CA GLU A 105 3.15 -16.51 12.72
C GLU A 105 1.81 -16.54 11.98
N ASN A 106 1.07 -15.44 11.97
CA ASN A 106 -0.20 -15.32 11.25
C ASN A 106 -0.02 -15.53 9.74
N ILE A 107 1.03 -14.95 9.15
CA ILE A 107 1.35 -15.16 7.73
C ILE A 107 1.57 -16.65 7.45
N MET A 108 2.40 -17.32 8.25
CA MET A 108 2.67 -18.75 8.04
C MET A 108 1.42 -19.59 8.17
N ARG A 109 0.60 -19.35 9.20
CA ARG A 109 -0.68 -20.06 9.39
C ARG A 109 -1.61 -19.94 8.18
N ILE A 110 -1.82 -18.74 7.65
CA ILE A 110 -2.75 -18.55 6.52
C ILE A 110 -2.20 -19.16 5.23
N VAL A 111 -0.90 -19.03 4.99
CA VAL A 111 -0.23 -19.59 3.82
C VAL A 111 -0.32 -21.13 3.81
N GLU A 112 -0.06 -21.77 4.95
CA GLU A 112 -0.17 -23.21 5.12
C GLU A 112 -1.61 -23.69 5.01
N THR A 113 -2.56 -23.00 5.65
CA THR A 113 -3.99 -23.35 5.63
C THR A 113 -4.56 -23.29 4.21
N LEU A 114 -4.22 -22.25 3.45
CA LEU A 114 -4.71 -22.05 2.09
C LEU A 114 -3.82 -22.74 1.03
N LYS A 115 -2.68 -23.32 1.45
CA LYS A 115 -1.72 -24.02 0.59
C LYS A 115 -1.26 -23.17 -0.61
N VAL A 116 -0.95 -21.92 -0.37
CA VAL A 116 -0.54 -20.96 -1.41
C VAL A 116 0.98 -20.79 -1.42
N PRO A 117 1.58 -20.52 -2.59
CA PRO A 117 3.00 -20.18 -2.70
C PRO A 117 3.32 -18.88 -1.96
N PHE A 118 4.39 -18.88 -1.20
CA PHE A 118 4.84 -17.75 -0.40
C PHE A 118 6.32 -17.45 -0.60
N TYR A 119 6.68 -16.18 -0.60
CA TYR A 119 8.05 -15.71 -0.73
C TYR A 119 8.34 -14.62 0.31
N ARG A 120 9.37 -14.83 1.14
CA ARG A 120 9.88 -13.81 2.05
C ARG A 120 10.98 -13.02 1.35
N TYR A 121 10.71 -11.75 1.08
CA TYR A 121 11.67 -10.83 0.47
C TYR A 121 12.45 -10.13 1.57
N VAL A 122 13.69 -10.58 1.81
CA VAL A 122 14.57 -9.97 2.81
C VAL A 122 15.33 -8.82 2.18
N ILE A 123 15.17 -7.62 2.73
CA ILE A 123 15.94 -6.44 2.30
C ILE A 123 17.22 -6.31 3.11
N ASP A 124 18.17 -5.50 2.63
CA ASP A 124 19.35 -5.15 3.40
C ASP A 124 18.97 -4.31 4.62
N ARG A 125 18.98 -4.96 5.79
CA ARG A 125 18.56 -4.35 7.06
C ARG A 125 19.43 -3.16 7.45
N LEU A 126 20.72 -3.19 7.16
CA LEU A 126 21.61 -2.07 7.50
C LEU A 126 21.25 -0.83 6.71
N SER A 127 21.10 -0.96 5.40
CA SER A 127 20.68 0.15 4.53
C SER A 127 19.26 0.64 4.88
N PHE A 128 18.34 -0.27 5.24
CA PHE A 128 16.99 0.12 5.63
C PHE A 128 16.94 0.85 6.97
N ASN A 129 17.60 0.35 7.99
CA ASN A 129 17.70 1.00 9.29
C ASN A 129 18.37 2.38 9.20
N ASP A 130 19.36 2.50 8.32
CA ASP A 130 20.03 3.78 8.09
C ASP A 130 19.11 4.79 7.40
N LEU A 131 18.31 4.34 6.43
CA LEU A 131 17.27 5.17 5.82
C LEU A 131 16.18 5.56 6.84
N GLN A 132 15.69 4.61 7.63
CA GLN A 132 14.66 4.86 8.66
C GLN A 132 15.16 5.86 9.69
N SER A 133 16.44 5.72 10.15
CA SER A 133 17.04 6.67 11.09
C SER A 133 17.18 8.08 10.50
N ALA A 134 17.41 8.21 9.19
CA ALA A 134 17.45 9.51 8.53
C ALA A 134 16.09 10.21 8.60
N PHE A 135 14.99 9.48 8.41
CA PHE A 135 13.62 10.04 8.50
C PHE A 135 13.27 10.44 9.94
N LEU A 136 13.65 9.64 10.94
CA LEU A 136 13.47 9.97 12.36
C LEU A 136 14.25 11.24 12.73
N LEU A 137 15.51 11.35 12.31
CA LEU A 137 16.36 12.52 12.55
C LEU A 137 15.86 13.79 11.86
N ALA A 138 15.26 13.64 10.68
CA ALA A 138 14.69 14.75 9.93
C ALA A 138 13.41 15.33 10.56
N GLY A 139 12.77 14.60 11.50
CA GLY A 139 11.56 15.03 12.18
C GLY A 139 10.37 15.24 11.23
N VAL A 140 10.27 14.43 10.17
CA VAL A 140 9.17 14.52 9.19
C VAL A 140 7.86 14.01 9.76
N PRO A 141 6.69 14.51 9.30
CA PRO A 141 5.39 14.09 9.83
C PRO A 141 5.10 12.58 9.65
N ASN A 142 5.56 11.99 8.55
CA ASN A 142 5.36 10.56 8.27
C ASN A 142 6.70 9.83 8.16
N VAL A 143 7.03 9.07 9.20
CA VAL A 143 8.27 8.27 9.28
C VAL A 143 8.14 6.91 8.58
N GLU A 144 6.93 6.52 8.15
CA GLU A 144 6.67 5.24 7.46
C GLU A 144 6.94 5.28 5.95
N ILE A 145 7.22 6.46 5.38
CA ILE A 145 7.52 6.61 3.95
C ILE A 145 8.58 5.61 3.44
N PRO A 146 9.70 5.35 4.14
CA PRO A 146 10.66 4.34 3.72
C PRO A 146 10.07 2.94 3.57
N THR A 147 9.27 2.52 4.55
CA THR A 147 8.58 1.21 4.56
C THR A 147 7.63 1.09 3.38
N ASP A 148 6.75 2.09 3.22
CA ASP A 148 5.75 2.12 2.14
C ASP A 148 6.41 2.11 0.76
N HIS A 149 7.48 2.91 0.59
CA HIS A 149 8.20 2.97 -0.68
C HIS A 149 8.83 1.62 -1.04
N VAL A 150 9.54 1.02 -0.10
CA VAL A 150 10.21 -0.27 -0.31
C VAL A 150 9.19 -1.39 -0.56
N LEU A 151 8.08 -1.41 0.18
CA LEU A 151 7.00 -2.37 -0.02
C LEU A 151 6.38 -2.25 -1.42
N MET A 152 6.06 -1.03 -1.84
CA MET A 152 5.52 -0.77 -3.19
C MET A 152 6.53 -1.13 -4.28
N ALA A 153 7.79 -0.70 -4.15
CA ALA A 153 8.83 -0.99 -5.13
C ALA A 153 9.04 -2.51 -5.28
N THR A 154 9.12 -3.24 -4.15
CA THR A 154 9.24 -4.70 -4.14
C THR A 154 8.03 -5.37 -4.78
N SER A 155 6.81 -4.89 -4.51
CA SER A 155 5.58 -5.42 -5.10
C SER A 155 5.63 -5.38 -6.63
N TYR A 156 6.02 -4.25 -7.19
CA TYR A 156 6.13 -4.11 -8.66
C TYR A 156 7.31 -4.91 -9.25
N GLU A 157 8.45 -4.97 -8.57
CA GLU A 157 9.58 -5.81 -8.99
C GLU A 157 9.21 -7.29 -9.03
N MET A 158 8.51 -7.77 -8.02
CA MET A 158 8.02 -9.15 -7.98
C MET A 158 6.96 -9.41 -9.04
N ALA A 159 6.02 -8.50 -9.23
CA ALA A 159 5.00 -8.63 -10.27
C ALA A 159 5.64 -8.74 -11.67
N ASP A 160 6.64 -7.90 -11.96
CA ASP A 160 7.41 -7.97 -13.23
C ASP A 160 8.20 -9.27 -13.34
N LYS A 161 8.96 -9.65 -12.30
CA LYS A 161 9.77 -10.88 -12.27
C LYS A 161 8.95 -12.14 -12.57
N TYR A 162 7.73 -12.21 -12.03
CA TYR A 162 6.84 -13.38 -12.20
C TYR A 162 5.81 -13.19 -13.32
N ASN A 163 5.91 -12.11 -14.12
CA ASN A 163 4.99 -11.77 -15.20
C ASN A 163 3.53 -11.70 -14.74
N ILE A 164 3.30 -11.11 -13.57
CA ILE A 164 1.99 -10.90 -12.95
C ILE A 164 1.51 -9.48 -13.30
N LYS A 165 0.27 -9.33 -13.75
CA LYS A 165 -0.32 -8.02 -14.08
C LYS A 165 -1.17 -7.42 -12.95
N TRP A 166 -1.52 -8.20 -11.94
CA TRP A 166 -2.44 -7.77 -10.90
C TRP A 166 -1.82 -7.93 -9.51
N ILE A 167 -1.74 -6.82 -8.80
CA ILE A 167 -1.39 -6.79 -7.36
C ILE A 167 -2.69 -6.57 -6.61
N LEU A 168 -3.10 -7.51 -5.77
CA LEU A 168 -4.26 -7.35 -4.89
C LEU A 168 -3.78 -6.77 -3.56
N SER A 169 -4.33 -5.61 -3.20
CA SER A 169 -3.99 -4.91 -1.96
C SER A 169 -5.04 -5.21 -0.88
N GLY A 170 -4.58 -5.30 0.37
CA GLY A 170 -5.44 -5.35 1.56
C GLY A 170 -5.98 -3.98 1.98
N GLY A 171 -5.49 -2.88 1.38
CA GLY A 171 -6.03 -1.55 1.65
C GLY A 171 -7.52 -1.44 1.27
N ASN A 172 -8.24 -0.57 1.95
CA ASN A 172 -9.65 -0.30 1.67
C ASN A 172 -10.01 1.14 2.04
N VAL A 173 -10.99 1.70 1.34
CA VAL A 173 -11.42 3.10 1.52
C VAL A 173 -12.14 3.30 2.86
N SER A 174 -12.78 2.26 3.39
CA SER A 174 -13.56 2.36 4.64
C SER A 174 -12.68 2.67 5.86
N GLU A 175 -11.46 2.14 5.89
CA GLU A 175 -10.53 2.25 7.01
C GLU A 175 -9.38 3.22 6.72
N GLU A 176 -8.94 3.29 5.47
CA GLU A 176 -7.86 4.16 5.02
C GLU A 176 -8.42 5.45 4.39
N SER A 177 -9.29 6.15 5.13
CA SER A 177 -9.99 7.31 4.61
C SER A 177 -9.07 8.50 4.33
N CYS A 178 -9.64 9.51 3.67
CA CYS A 178 -8.93 10.69 3.21
C CYS A 178 -8.29 11.46 4.35
N MET A 179 -6.98 11.73 4.23
CA MET A 179 -6.24 12.64 5.11
C MET A 179 -5.74 13.85 4.32
N PRO A 180 -5.52 15.01 4.99
CA PRO A 180 -4.88 16.14 4.35
C PRO A 180 -3.50 15.76 3.79
N PRO A 181 -3.20 16.08 2.53
CA PRO A 181 -1.86 15.85 1.96
C PRO A 181 -0.72 16.48 2.76
N SER A 182 -0.98 17.59 3.45
CA SER A 182 -0.02 18.26 4.34
C SER A 182 0.37 17.45 5.59
N TRP A 183 -0.41 16.45 5.98
CA TRP A 183 -0.09 15.56 7.12
C TRP A 183 0.84 14.42 6.77
N GLY A 184 1.15 14.26 5.49
CA GLY A 184 2.04 13.21 5.01
C GLY A 184 2.70 13.60 3.70
N TYR A 185 3.53 12.71 3.19
CA TYR A 185 4.18 12.85 1.90
C TYR A 185 3.89 11.63 1.04
N ASN A 186 3.99 11.82 -0.28
CA ASN A 186 3.81 10.73 -1.20
C ASN A 186 4.99 9.74 -1.12
N ALA A 187 4.74 8.53 -0.64
CA ALA A 187 5.77 7.48 -0.55
C ALA A 187 6.37 7.07 -1.91
N ARG A 188 5.76 7.46 -3.02
CA ARG A 188 6.32 7.26 -4.37
C ARG A 188 7.36 8.31 -4.76
N ASP A 189 7.52 9.37 -3.99
CA ASP A 189 8.50 10.42 -4.29
C ASP A 189 9.90 10.02 -3.85
N LEU A 190 10.60 9.34 -4.75
CA LEU A 190 11.99 8.95 -4.54
C LEU A 190 12.94 10.16 -4.42
N THR A 191 12.59 11.32 -4.99
CA THR A 191 13.41 12.54 -4.88
C THR A 191 13.40 13.03 -3.44
N HIS A 192 12.21 13.09 -2.82
CA HIS A 192 12.05 13.42 -1.40
C HIS A 192 12.85 12.47 -0.50
N ILE A 193 12.71 11.14 -0.72
CA ILE A 193 13.42 10.12 0.07
C ILE A 193 14.93 10.31 -0.02
N LYS A 194 15.47 10.50 -1.22
CA LYS A 194 16.91 10.69 -1.45
C LYS A 194 17.42 12.01 -0.86
N ASP A 195 16.63 13.07 -0.91
CA ASP A 195 16.99 14.38 -0.38
C ASP A 195 17.11 14.33 1.14
N ILE A 196 16.12 13.76 1.84
CA ILE A 196 16.18 13.54 3.30
C ILE A 196 17.41 12.71 3.64
N TYR A 197 17.59 11.56 2.99
CA TYR A 197 18.72 10.69 3.30
C TYR A 197 20.06 11.40 3.11
N LYS A 198 20.23 12.09 1.99
CA LYS A 198 21.46 12.85 1.71
C LYS A 198 21.73 13.95 2.72
N LYS A 199 20.69 14.69 3.15
CA LYS A 199 20.81 15.77 4.14
C LYS A 199 21.21 15.22 5.52
N MET A 200 20.68 14.07 5.92
CA MET A 200 20.92 13.49 7.26
C MET A 200 22.18 12.65 7.32
N LYS A 201 22.56 11.99 6.23
CA LYS A 201 23.69 11.02 6.20
C LYS A 201 24.89 11.47 5.37
N GLY A 202 24.76 12.50 4.52
CA GLY A 202 25.82 13.04 3.68
C GLY A 202 26.23 12.14 2.50
N VAL A 203 25.59 10.99 2.30
CA VAL A 203 25.91 10.01 1.26
C VAL A 203 24.70 9.65 0.40
N SER A 204 24.91 8.92 -0.69
CA SER A 204 23.83 8.47 -1.56
C SER A 204 23.24 7.14 -1.08
N LEU A 205 21.92 7.05 -1.09
CA LEU A 205 21.17 5.84 -0.74
C LEU A 205 21.42 4.72 -1.77
N LYS A 206 21.76 3.51 -1.28
CA LYS A 206 21.99 2.29 -2.08
C LYS A 206 21.44 1.06 -1.36
N GLY A 207 21.40 -0.08 -2.04
CA GLY A 207 21.12 -1.38 -1.43
C GLY A 207 19.65 -1.71 -1.16
N LEU A 208 18.71 -0.79 -1.48
CA LEU A 208 17.28 -1.01 -1.28
C LEU A 208 16.53 -1.08 -2.61
N PRO A 209 15.39 -1.78 -2.67
CA PRO A 209 14.47 -1.68 -3.80
C PRO A 209 13.87 -0.27 -3.84
N LEU A 210 14.27 0.48 -4.85
CA LEU A 210 13.82 1.86 -5.03
C LEU A 210 13.16 2.03 -6.41
N CYS A 211 12.13 2.83 -6.46
CA CYS A 211 11.35 3.06 -7.67
C CYS A 211 11.08 4.55 -7.89
N GLY A 212 11.76 5.14 -8.87
CA GLY A 212 11.52 6.52 -9.31
C GLY A 212 10.45 6.58 -10.40
N ILE A 213 10.10 7.81 -10.81
CA ILE A 213 8.99 8.10 -11.73
C ILE A 213 9.05 7.31 -13.05
N TRP A 214 10.24 7.15 -13.61
CA TRP A 214 10.43 6.39 -14.86
C TRP A 214 10.12 4.90 -14.70
N LYS A 215 10.52 4.31 -13.57
CA LYS A 215 10.28 2.90 -13.25
C LYS A 215 8.81 2.67 -12.94
N TRP A 216 8.13 3.60 -12.23
CA TRP A 216 6.68 3.57 -12.04
C TRP A 216 5.92 3.58 -13.35
N ASN A 217 6.29 4.48 -14.27
CA ASN A 217 5.66 4.58 -15.58
C ASN A 217 5.91 3.32 -16.43
N TYR A 218 7.10 2.76 -16.38
CA TYR A 218 7.41 1.49 -17.03
C TYR A 218 6.49 0.37 -16.53
N TYR A 219 6.35 0.18 -15.23
CA TYR A 219 5.47 -0.83 -14.67
C TYR A 219 4.00 -0.60 -15.05
N LYS A 220 3.53 0.63 -14.97
CA LYS A 220 2.14 0.99 -15.24
C LYS A 220 1.79 0.86 -16.73
N TRP A 221 2.61 1.43 -17.62
CA TRP A 221 2.26 1.57 -19.03
C TRP A 221 2.82 0.45 -19.91
N ILE A 222 4.05 0.02 -19.68
CA ILE A 222 4.69 -1.02 -20.50
C ILE A 222 4.32 -2.42 -19.99
N LYS A 223 4.45 -2.64 -18.69
CA LYS A 223 4.10 -3.94 -18.07
C LYS A 223 2.62 -4.11 -17.78
N SER A 224 1.85 -3.02 -17.81
CA SER A 224 0.41 -3.00 -17.52
C SER A 224 0.08 -3.60 -16.15
N ILE A 225 0.95 -3.38 -15.14
CA ILE A 225 0.73 -3.84 -13.78
C ILE A 225 -0.27 -2.91 -13.11
N LYS A 226 -1.31 -3.49 -12.51
CA LYS A 226 -2.43 -2.80 -11.86
C LYS A 226 -2.50 -3.19 -10.39
N ILE A 227 -2.88 -2.24 -9.54
CA ILE A 227 -3.27 -2.52 -8.16
C ILE A 227 -4.79 -2.58 -8.10
N PHE A 228 -5.33 -3.56 -7.38
CA PHE A 228 -6.75 -3.73 -7.17
C PHE A 228 -7.04 -3.94 -5.69
N TYR A 229 -7.92 -3.13 -5.14
CA TYR A 229 -8.35 -3.15 -3.74
C TYR A 229 -9.56 -4.06 -3.61
N LEU A 230 -9.30 -5.37 -3.39
CA LEU A 230 -10.34 -6.39 -3.44
C LEU A 230 -11.42 -6.18 -2.37
N LEU A 231 -11.03 -5.74 -1.16
CA LEU A 231 -11.96 -5.59 -0.03
C LEU A 231 -13.01 -4.51 -0.26
N ASP A 232 -12.71 -3.50 -1.07
CA ASP A 232 -13.67 -2.46 -1.43
C ASP A 232 -14.88 -2.99 -2.21
N TYR A 233 -14.75 -4.15 -2.85
CA TYR A 233 -15.80 -4.75 -3.71
C TYR A 233 -16.54 -5.91 -3.04
N LEU A 234 -16.28 -6.18 -1.75
CA LEU A 234 -16.91 -7.27 -1.00
C LEU A 234 -18.12 -6.85 -0.17
#